data_7e01850f4e47fb6e91970f65c9a70756
#
_entry.id   7e01850f4e47fb6e91970f65c9a70756
#
_cell.length_a   1.000
_cell.length_b   1.000
_cell.length_c   1.000
_cell.angle_alpha   90.00
_cell.angle_beta   90.00
_cell.angle_gamma   90.00
#
_symmetry.space_group_name_H-M   'P 1'
#
loop_
_entity.id
_entity.type
_entity.pdbx_description
1 polymer ?
#
loop_
_entity_poly.entity_id
_entity_poly.type
_entity_poly.pdbx_seq_one_letter_code
_entity_poly.pdbx_strand_id
1 'polypeptide(L)'
;MTAIMIKAVVSALKSFPNFNASVDPDTNEFILKHFYNIGVAVDTPYGLVVPVIHNCDQKNVLDIAAELTELAGKARERRLTMEAMTGATFTITNLGGIGGTAFTPIVNYPEVAILGMSRGRKELQLEDELVVERMMLPLSLSYDHRIVNGADAARFIVKLSSSLSNFFELF
;
A
#
# COMPACT_ATOMS: atom_id res chain seq x y z
N MET A 1 -10.07 -5.22 -4.61
CA MET A 1 -8.93 -4.44 -5.12
C MET A 1 -7.83 -4.26 -4.04
N THR A 2 -8.13 -3.70 -2.84
CA THR A 2 -7.10 -3.44 -1.81
C THR A 2 -6.30 -4.69 -1.40
N ALA A 3 -6.92 -5.85 -1.24
CA ALA A 3 -6.20 -7.09 -0.92
C ALA A 3 -5.21 -7.53 -2.02
N ILE A 4 -5.57 -7.33 -3.29
CA ILE A 4 -4.67 -7.56 -4.43
C ILE A 4 -3.50 -6.58 -4.37
N MET A 5 -3.78 -5.30 -4.10
CA MET A 5 -2.74 -4.28 -3.94
C MET A 5 -1.77 -4.63 -2.80
N ILE A 6 -2.26 -5.16 -1.68
CA ILE A 6 -1.41 -5.62 -0.57
C ILE A 6 -0.41 -6.68 -1.06
N LYS A 7 -0.86 -7.67 -1.83
CA LYS A 7 0.05 -8.70 -2.38
C LYS A 7 1.05 -8.10 -3.38
N ALA A 8 0.62 -7.20 -4.25
CA ALA A 8 1.51 -6.51 -5.19
C ALA A 8 2.57 -5.68 -4.43
N VAL A 9 2.17 -4.95 -3.39
CA VAL A 9 3.08 -4.19 -2.52
C VAL A 9 4.07 -5.12 -1.84
N VAL A 10 3.63 -6.23 -1.25
CA VAL A 10 4.54 -7.20 -0.62
C VAL A 10 5.56 -7.75 -1.62
N SER A 11 5.14 -8.06 -2.85
CA SER A 11 6.05 -8.49 -3.93
C SER A 11 7.08 -7.40 -4.27
N ALA A 12 6.64 -6.14 -4.35
CA ALA A 12 7.53 -5.00 -4.61
C ALA A 12 8.48 -4.75 -3.43
N LEU A 13 8.02 -4.83 -2.18
CA LEU A 13 8.86 -4.67 -0.98
C LEU A 13 9.97 -5.72 -0.89
N LYS A 14 9.72 -6.95 -1.33
CA LYS A 14 10.75 -8.00 -1.44
C LYS A 14 11.85 -7.65 -2.45
N SER A 15 11.49 -6.94 -3.52
CA SER A 15 12.44 -6.49 -4.56
C SER A 15 13.16 -5.17 -4.19
N PHE A 16 12.53 -4.36 -3.33
CA PHE A 16 13.03 -3.05 -2.91
C PHE A 16 13.00 -2.94 -1.38
N PRO A 17 13.91 -3.62 -0.66
CA PRO A 17 13.86 -3.73 0.80
C PRO A 17 13.96 -2.40 1.54
N ASN A 18 14.53 -1.36 0.93
CA ASN A 18 14.63 -0.02 1.51
C ASN A 18 13.25 0.61 1.80
N PHE A 19 12.19 0.17 1.11
CA PHE A 19 10.82 0.62 1.39
C PHE A 19 10.20 -0.09 2.59
N ASN A 20 10.80 -1.21 3.04
CA ASN A 20 10.36 -2.00 4.19
C ASN A 20 11.30 -1.81 5.38
N ALA A 21 11.53 -0.57 5.74
CA ALA A 21 12.51 -0.17 6.74
C ALA A 21 11.95 0.86 7.74
N SER A 22 12.73 1.18 8.72
CA SER A 22 12.53 2.35 9.58
C SER A 22 13.87 3.01 9.90
N VAL A 23 13.81 4.27 10.32
CA VAL A 23 14.98 5.02 10.81
C VAL A 23 14.84 5.15 12.31
N ASP A 24 15.92 4.84 13.02
CA ASP A 24 16.08 5.21 14.39
C ASP A 24 16.63 6.66 14.46
N PRO A 25 15.87 7.63 14.96
CA PRO A 25 16.31 9.01 14.99
C PRO A 25 17.44 9.29 15.98
N ASP A 26 17.59 8.44 16.98
CA ASP A 26 18.58 8.64 18.06
C ASP A 26 19.96 8.13 17.62
N THR A 27 19.99 6.98 16.94
CA THR A 27 21.24 6.36 16.45
C THR A 27 21.55 6.69 15.00
N ASN A 28 20.60 7.26 14.26
CA ASN A 28 20.64 7.39 12.79
C ASN A 28 20.84 6.06 12.06
N GLU A 29 20.45 4.97 12.71
CA GLU A 29 20.52 3.65 12.11
C GLU A 29 19.34 3.40 11.18
N PHE A 30 19.62 2.67 10.12
CA PHE A 30 18.67 2.24 9.12
C PHE A 30 18.34 0.76 9.36
N ILE A 31 17.09 0.47 9.73
CA ILE A 31 16.64 -0.85 10.15
C ILE A 31 15.80 -1.48 9.04
N LEU A 32 16.37 -2.44 8.31
CA LEU A 32 15.63 -3.27 7.35
C LEU A 32 14.76 -4.29 8.09
N LYS A 33 13.51 -4.42 7.65
CA LYS A 33 12.57 -5.39 8.22
C LYS A 33 12.40 -6.58 7.28
N HIS A 34 12.44 -7.79 7.83
CA HIS A 34 12.27 -9.03 7.08
C HIS A 34 10.89 -9.68 7.28
N PHE A 35 9.93 -8.90 7.73
CA PHE A 35 8.52 -9.24 7.84
C PHE A 35 7.67 -8.15 7.16
N TYR A 36 6.48 -8.51 6.71
CA TYR A 36 5.66 -7.64 5.86
C TYR A 36 4.29 -7.46 6.49
N ASN A 37 4.17 -6.43 7.30
CA ASN A 37 2.93 -6.03 7.95
C ASN A 37 2.40 -4.77 7.27
N ILE A 38 1.22 -4.85 6.70
CA ILE A 38 0.67 -3.75 5.90
C ILE A 38 -0.43 -3.04 6.67
N GLY A 39 -0.18 -1.77 6.99
CA GLY A 39 -1.19 -0.85 7.49
C GLY A 39 -2.17 -0.48 6.37
N VAL A 40 -3.46 -0.44 6.69
CA VAL A 40 -4.48 0.01 5.74
C VAL A 40 -5.29 1.12 6.39
N ALA A 41 -5.24 2.32 5.81
CA ALA A 41 -5.99 3.46 6.33
C ALA A 41 -7.49 3.25 6.15
N VAL A 42 -8.24 3.36 7.25
CA VAL A 42 -9.70 3.22 7.30
C VAL A 42 -10.30 4.52 7.83
N ASP A 43 -11.15 5.12 7.02
CA ASP A 43 -11.96 6.26 7.43
C ASP A 43 -13.11 5.82 8.33
N THR A 44 -13.28 6.51 9.46
CA THR A 44 -14.34 6.25 10.43
C THR A 44 -15.02 7.55 10.85
N PRO A 45 -16.24 7.50 11.40
CA PRO A 45 -16.91 8.69 11.93
C PRO A 45 -16.12 9.45 13.01
N TYR A 46 -15.07 8.83 13.55
CA TYR A 46 -14.27 9.36 14.66
C TYR A 46 -12.85 9.76 14.22
N GLY A 47 -12.55 9.71 12.93
CA GLY A 47 -11.26 10.00 12.33
C GLY A 47 -10.62 8.80 11.63
N LEU A 48 -9.46 9.03 11.09
CA LEU A 48 -8.67 8.02 10.36
C LEU A 48 -7.96 7.11 11.37
N VAL A 49 -8.06 5.80 11.15
CA VAL A 49 -7.28 4.79 11.88
C VAL A 49 -6.58 3.86 10.89
N VAL A 50 -5.47 3.28 11.30
CA VAL A 50 -4.65 2.42 10.44
C VAL A 50 -4.49 1.03 11.09
N PRO A 51 -5.49 0.13 10.94
CA PRO A 51 -5.30 -1.27 11.31
C PRO A 51 -4.21 -1.92 10.47
N VAL A 52 -3.55 -2.93 11.03
CA VAL A 52 -2.40 -3.62 10.47
C VAL A 52 -2.73 -5.09 10.20
N ILE A 53 -2.50 -5.51 8.96
CA ILE A 53 -2.53 -6.92 8.58
C ILE A 53 -1.12 -7.46 8.70
N HIS A 54 -0.92 -8.38 9.63
CA HIS A 54 0.38 -8.96 9.90
C HIS A 54 0.73 -10.10 8.95
N ASN A 55 2.03 -10.27 8.67
CA ASN A 55 2.57 -11.38 7.86
C ASN A 55 1.86 -11.55 6.51
N CYS A 56 1.67 -10.46 5.77
CA CYS A 56 0.96 -10.45 4.48
C CYS A 56 1.64 -11.31 3.40
N ASP A 57 2.94 -11.59 3.55
CA ASP A 57 3.69 -12.48 2.67
C ASP A 57 3.27 -13.95 2.79
N GLN A 58 2.80 -14.36 3.98
CA GLN A 58 2.38 -15.73 4.29
C GLN A 58 0.88 -15.98 4.03
N LYS A 59 0.11 -14.93 3.75
CA LYS A 59 -1.35 -15.00 3.53
C LYS A 59 -1.69 -14.96 2.05
N ASN A 60 -2.71 -15.69 1.64
CA ASN A 60 -3.28 -15.55 0.30
C ASN A 60 -4.21 -14.33 0.22
N VAL A 61 -4.65 -13.97 -0.99
CA VAL A 61 -5.50 -12.79 -1.21
C VAL A 61 -6.85 -12.87 -0.50
N LEU A 62 -7.43 -14.09 -0.40
CA LEU A 62 -8.74 -14.28 0.23
C LEU A 62 -8.64 -14.09 1.75
N ASP A 63 -7.59 -14.61 2.37
CA ASP A 63 -7.34 -14.43 3.80
C ASP A 63 -7.10 -12.95 4.13
N ILE A 64 -6.32 -12.25 3.32
CA ILE A 64 -6.11 -10.80 3.46
C ILE A 64 -7.42 -10.04 3.30
N ALA A 65 -8.27 -10.40 2.34
CA ALA A 65 -9.55 -9.74 2.12
C ALA A 65 -10.53 -9.95 3.28
N ALA A 66 -10.56 -11.16 3.86
CA ALA A 66 -11.38 -11.47 5.02
C ALA A 66 -10.94 -10.68 6.25
N GLU A 67 -9.63 -10.72 6.57
CA GLU A 67 -9.03 -9.99 7.70
C GLU A 67 -9.20 -8.47 7.56
N LEU A 68 -8.99 -7.93 6.36
CA LEU A 68 -9.21 -6.51 6.09
C LEU A 68 -10.67 -6.10 6.35
N THR A 69 -11.63 -6.92 5.95
CA THR A 69 -13.06 -6.67 6.17
C THR A 69 -13.39 -6.66 7.65
N GLU A 70 -12.86 -7.63 8.41
CA GLU A 70 -13.03 -7.72 9.85
C GLU A 70 -12.43 -6.50 10.57
N LEU A 71 -11.18 -6.16 10.26
CA LEU A 71 -10.47 -5.02 10.86
C LEU A 71 -11.19 -3.70 10.54
N ALA A 72 -11.65 -3.51 9.29
CA ALA A 72 -12.40 -2.31 8.92
C ALA A 72 -13.75 -2.20 9.65
N GLY A 73 -14.42 -3.32 9.91
CA GLY A 73 -15.63 -3.38 10.76
C GLY A 73 -15.33 -2.97 12.19
N LYS A 74 -14.32 -3.58 12.81
CA LYS A 74 -13.87 -3.26 14.17
C LYS A 74 -13.42 -1.78 14.30
N ALA A 75 -12.78 -1.25 13.26
CA ALA A 75 -12.37 0.16 13.21
C ALA A 75 -13.58 1.10 13.35
N ARG A 76 -14.62 0.89 12.56
CA ARG A 76 -15.84 1.72 12.59
C ARG A 76 -16.62 1.59 13.90
N GLU A 77 -16.50 0.45 14.57
CA GLU A 77 -17.14 0.16 15.86
C GLU A 77 -16.27 0.58 17.08
N ARG A 78 -15.10 1.19 16.88
CA ARG A 78 -14.12 1.51 17.92
C ARG A 78 -13.64 0.30 18.74
N ARG A 79 -13.53 -0.85 18.11
CA ARG A 79 -13.18 -2.13 18.74
C ARG A 79 -11.79 -2.65 18.36
N LEU A 80 -10.98 -1.81 17.69
CA LEU A 80 -9.58 -2.16 17.44
C LEU A 80 -8.78 -2.16 18.74
N THR A 81 -7.95 -3.19 18.90
CA THR A 81 -6.96 -3.26 19.99
C THR A 81 -5.70 -2.44 19.57
N MET A 82 -4.89 -2.06 20.54
CA MET A 82 -3.60 -1.40 20.27
C MET A 82 -2.70 -2.28 19.39
N GLU A 83 -2.68 -3.58 19.65
CA GLU A 83 -1.92 -4.55 18.85
C GLU A 83 -2.34 -4.56 17.37
N ALA A 84 -3.64 -4.45 17.10
CA ALA A 84 -4.17 -4.39 15.74
C ALA A 84 -3.86 -3.06 15.00
N MET A 85 -3.27 -2.07 15.69
CA MET A 85 -2.90 -0.76 15.12
C MET A 85 -1.39 -0.49 15.14
N THR A 86 -0.57 -1.48 15.50
CA THR A 86 0.88 -1.31 15.65
C THR A 86 1.65 -2.31 14.80
N GLY A 87 2.91 -1.99 14.54
CA GLY A 87 3.83 -2.92 13.87
C GLY A 87 3.74 -2.94 12.35
N ALA A 88 3.08 -1.98 11.73
CA ALA A 88 3.11 -1.82 10.27
C ALA A 88 4.54 -1.54 9.77
N THR A 89 4.84 -2.03 8.58
CA THR A 89 6.12 -1.80 7.90
C THR A 89 5.95 -0.93 6.66
N PHE A 90 4.74 -0.85 6.15
CA PHE A 90 4.31 -0.03 5.01
C PHE A 90 2.80 0.20 5.10
N THR A 91 2.33 1.38 4.73
CA THR A 91 0.90 1.69 4.76
C THR A 91 0.32 1.87 3.35
N ILE A 92 -0.92 1.44 3.18
CA ILE A 92 -1.74 1.70 1.99
C ILE A 92 -2.95 2.54 2.41
N THR A 93 -3.22 3.61 1.68
CA THR A 93 -4.44 4.42 1.85
C THR A 93 -5.24 4.44 0.55
N ASN A 94 -6.54 4.18 0.64
CA ASN A 94 -7.42 4.05 -0.52
C ASN A 94 -8.57 5.05 -0.44
N LEU A 95 -8.54 6.08 -1.29
CA LEU A 95 -9.58 7.08 -1.43
C LEU A 95 -10.50 6.82 -2.64
N GLY A 96 -10.37 5.69 -3.32
CA GLY A 96 -11.15 5.36 -4.52
C GLY A 96 -12.67 5.37 -4.30
N GLY A 97 -13.12 5.03 -3.09
CA GLY A 97 -14.54 5.10 -2.71
C GLY A 97 -15.05 6.53 -2.49
N ILE A 98 -14.19 7.46 -2.09
CA ILE A 98 -14.53 8.85 -1.80
C ILE A 98 -14.52 9.68 -3.09
N GLY A 99 -13.43 9.62 -3.86
CA GLY A 99 -13.26 10.37 -5.12
C GLY A 99 -11.84 10.91 -5.26
N GLY A 100 -11.70 11.88 -6.18
CA GLY A 100 -10.39 12.48 -6.49
C GLY A 100 -9.60 11.71 -7.55
N THR A 101 -8.70 12.43 -8.22
CA THR A 101 -7.84 11.87 -9.28
C THR A 101 -6.43 11.58 -8.80
N ALA A 102 -5.97 12.31 -7.79
CA ALA A 102 -4.68 12.13 -7.15
C ALA A 102 -4.69 12.80 -5.77
N PHE A 103 -3.82 12.36 -4.88
CA PHE A 103 -3.53 13.00 -3.59
C PHE A 103 -2.13 12.60 -3.14
N THR A 104 -1.59 13.32 -2.18
CA THR A 104 -0.28 13.03 -1.60
C THR A 104 -0.48 12.50 -0.19
N PRO A 105 -0.31 11.18 0.05
CA PRO A 105 -0.40 10.62 1.39
C PRO A 105 0.80 11.07 2.25
N ILE A 106 0.60 11.15 3.56
CA ILE A 106 1.67 11.47 4.51
C ILE A 106 2.19 10.17 5.10
N VAL A 107 3.51 10.00 5.10
CA VAL A 107 4.18 8.81 5.65
C VAL A 107 3.89 8.67 7.15
N ASN A 108 3.49 7.49 7.56
CA ASN A 108 3.16 7.18 8.94
C ASN A 108 4.42 6.69 9.69
N TYR A 109 4.93 7.49 10.62
CA TYR A 109 6.09 7.11 11.43
C TYR A 109 5.81 5.81 12.23
N PRO A 110 6.75 4.84 12.32
CA PRO A 110 8.14 4.87 11.87
C PRO A 110 8.38 4.24 10.48
N GLU A 111 7.35 4.12 9.65
CA GLU A 111 7.47 3.63 8.28
C GLU A 111 8.25 4.64 7.41
N VAL A 112 8.81 4.16 6.31
CA VAL A 112 9.55 5.02 5.36
C VAL A 112 8.76 5.37 4.11
N ALA A 113 7.62 4.70 3.87
CA ALA A 113 6.80 4.96 2.69
C ALA A 113 5.33 4.60 2.89
N ILE A 114 4.48 5.23 2.08
CA ILE A 114 3.05 5.01 2.01
C ILE A 114 2.57 5.07 0.56
N LEU A 115 1.66 4.16 0.19
CA LEU A 115 1.03 4.12 -1.12
C LEU A 115 -0.40 4.64 -1.04
N GLY A 116 -0.71 5.66 -1.84
CA GLY A 116 -2.06 6.17 -2.07
C GLY A 116 -2.69 5.55 -3.32
N MET A 117 -3.96 5.16 -3.21
CA MET A 117 -4.80 4.70 -4.31
C MET A 117 -5.96 5.67 -4.50
N SER A 118 -6.10 6.25 -5.69
CA SER A 118 -7.25 7.08 -6.06
C SER A 118 -8.32 6.26 -6.79
N ARG A 119 -9.40 6.92 -7.22
CA ARG A 119 -10.48 6.26 -7.95
C ARG A 119 -10.00 5.79 -9.32
N GLY A 120 -10.20 4.49 -9.61
CA GLY A 120 -10.00 3.94 -10.94
C GLY A 120 -10.93 4.61 -11.97
N ARG A 121 -10.42 4.87 -13.15
CA ARG A 121 -11.16 5.49 -14.25
C ARG A 121 -10.86 4.80 -15.57
N LYS A 122 -11.83 4.82 -16.47
CA LYS A 122 -11.65 4.33 -17.83
C LYS A 122 -10.94 5.38 -18.66
N GLU A 123 -9.91 4.95 -19.38
CA GLU A 123 -9.17 5.78 -20.32
C GLU A 123 -9.07 5.06 -21.67
N LEU A 124 -9.14 5.83 -22.75
CA LEU A 124 -8.91 5.31 -24.08
C LEU A 124 -7.41 5.35 -24.37
N GLN A 125 -6.86 4.22 -24.75
CA GLN A 125 -5.45 4.09 -25.14
C GLN A 125 -5.36 3.56 -26.58
N LEU A 126 -4.31 3.96 -27.29
CA LEU A 126 -4.01 3.44 -28.61
C LEU A 126 -3.03 2.25 -28.44
N GLU A 127 -3.48 1.06 -28.79
CA GLU A 127 -2.68 -0.17 -28.79
C GLU A 127 -2.76 -0.80 -30.19
N ASP A 128 -1.63 -1.03 -30.84
CA ASP A 128 -1.55 -1.63 -32.17
C ASP A 128 -2.50 -0.97 -33.19
N GLU A 129 -2.56 0.37 -33.24
CA GLU A 129 -3.45 1.18 -34.07
C GLU A 129 -4.95 1.07 -33.73
N LEU A 130 -5.32 0.34 -32.70
CA LEU A 130 -6.69 0.23 -32.20
C LEU A 130 -6.90 1.06 -30.95
N VAL A 131 -8.06 1.70 -30.84
CA VAL A 131 -8.48 2.39 -29.62
C VAL A 131 -9.09 1.36 -28.67
N VAL A 132 -8.44 1.14 -27.54
CA VAL A 132 -8.90 0.23 -26.49
C VAL A 132 -9.24 0.98 -25.20
N GLU A 133 -10.26 0.54 -24.48
CA GLU A 133 -10.62 1.08 -23.17
C GLU A 133 -9.84 0.31 -22.09
N ARG A 134 -9.08 1.05 -21.27
CA ARG A 134 -8.35 0.50 -20.13
C ARG A 134 -8.83 1.09 -18.81
N MET A 135 -8.88 0.27 -17.77
CA MET A 135 -9.14 0.73 -16.42
C MET A 135 -7.83 1.19 -15.78
N MET A 136 -7.66 2.48 -15.63
CA MET A 136 -6.46 3.08 -15.03
C MET A 136 -6.68 3.33 -13.55
N LEU A 137 -5.73 2.88 -12.71
CA LEU A 137 -5.72 3.11 -11.27
C LEU A 137 -4.60 4.08 -10.92
N PRO A 138 -4.91 5.33 -10.56
CA PRO A 138 -3.87 6.28 -10.16
C PRO A 138 -3.26 5.88 -8.82
N LEU A 139 -1.93 5.86 -8.77
CA LEU A 139 -1.15 5.56 -7.58
C LEU A 139 -0.28 6.76 -7.22
N SER A 140 -0.16 7.04 -5.93
CA SER A 140 0.71 8.08 -5.36
C SER A 140 1.61 7.44 -4.31
N LEU A 141 2.92 7.61 -4.42
CA LEU A 141 3.89 7.09 -3.48
C LEU A 141 4.57 8.26 -2.76
N SER A 142 4.43 8.31 -1.44
CA SER A 142 5.22 9.21 -0.59
C SER A 142 6.26 8.40 0.18
N TYR A 143 7.45 8.95 0.36
CA TYR A 143 8.55 8.24 1.02
C TYR A 143 9.53 9.21 1.68
N ASP A 144 10.29 8.70 2.64
CA ASP A 144 11.38 9.41 3.28
C ASP A 144 12.59 9.45 2.34
N HIS A 145 12.88 10.65 1.81
CA HIS A 145 13.94 10.82 0.82
C HIS A 145 15.36 10.70 1.41
N ARG A 146 15.50 10.56 2.72
CA ARG A 146 16.78 10.22 3.35
C ARG A 146 17.20 8.78 3.08
N ILE A 147 16.20 7.89 2.81
CA ILE A 147 16.38 6.43 2.68
C ILE A 147 16.13 5.98 1.25
N VAL A 148 15.08 6.49 0.63
CA VAL A 148 14.66 6.13 -0.71
C VAL A 148 14.98 7.27 -1.66
N ASN A 149 15.67 6.99 -2.75
CA ASN A 149 15.90 7.97 -3.81
C ASN A 149 14.79 7.90 -4.88
N GLY A 150 14.70 8.96 -5.70
CA GLY A 150 13.67 9.08 -6.72
C GLY A 150 13.70 7.99 -7.80
N ALA A 151 14.89 7.48 -8.14
CA ALA A 151 15.03 6.41 -9.13
C ALA A 151 14.46 5.08 -8.60
N ASP A 152 14.70 4.76 -7.32
CA ASP A 152 14.16 3.56 -6.69
C ASP A 152 12.64 3.69 -6.50
N ALA A 153 12.14 4.90 -6.17
CA ALA A 153 10.71 5.16 -6.10
C ALA A 153 10.01 4.94 -7.47
N ALA A 154 10.62 5.42 -8.55
CA ALA A 154 10.10 5.19 -9.90
C ALA A 154 10.10 3.69 -10.26
N ARG A 155 11.20 2.96 -9.98
CA ARG A 155 11.28 1.51 -10.21
C ARG A 155 10.27 0.72 -9.39
N PHE A 156 10.03 1.12 -8.13
CA PHE A 156 9.02 0.52 -7.26
C PHE A 156 7.61 0.66 -7.86
N ILE A 157 7.23 1.85 -8.33
CA ILE A 157 5.94 2.08 -9.00
C ILE A 157 5.83 1.28 -10.30
N VAL A 158 6.90 1.22 -11.11
CA VAL A 158 6.94 0.41 -12.34
C VAL A 158 6.73 -1.07 -12.00
N LYS A 159 7.40 -1.61 -10.96
CA LYS A 159 7.18 -3.00 -10.52
C LYS A 159 5.74 -3.24 -10.06
N LEU A 160 5.14 -2.31 -9.30
CA LEU A 160 3.73 -2.39 -8.91
C LEU A 160 2.80 -2.41 -10.12
N SER A 161 3.01 -1.50 -11.08
CA SER A 161 2.21 -1.41 -12.30
C SER A 161 2.30 -2.71 -13.12
N SER A 162 3.51 -3.25 -13.32
CA SER A 162 3.72 -4.54 -14.00
C SER A 162 2.99 -5.68 -13.31
N SER A 163 3.15 -5.80 -11.98
CA SER A 163 2.50 -6.87 -11.20
C SER A 163 0.97 -6.78 -11.23
N LEU A 164 0.40 -5.58 -11.29
CA LEU A 164 -1.05 -5.39 -11.40
C LEU A 164 -1.57 -5.65 -12.82
N SER A 165 -0.78 -5.37 -13.84
CA SER A 165 -1.12 -5.61 -15.24
C SER A 165 -0.98 -7.09 -15.60
N ASN A 166 -0.05 -7.79 -14.97
CA ASN A 166 0.18 -9.22 -15.14
C ASN A 166 -0.15 -9.97 -13.84
N PHE A 167 -1.44 -10.28 -13.66
CA PHE A 167 -1.98 -10.86 -12.43
C PHE A 167 -1.31 -12.19 -12.02
N PHE A 168 -0.79 -12.95 -12.98
CA PHE A 168 -0.08 -14.21 -12.71
C PHE A 168 1.27 -14.02 -12.00
N GLU A 169 1.86 -12.83 -11.99
CA GLU A 169 3.09 -12.55 -11.24
C GLU A 169 2.86 -12.38 -9.72
N LEU A 170 1.61 -12.36 -9.26
CA LEU A 170 1.25 -12.15 -7.86
C LEU A 170 1.07 -13.46 -7.05
N PHE A 171 1.14 -14.62 -7.72
CA PHE A 171 0.88 -15.94 -7.12
C PHE A 171 2.03 -16.91 -7.31
#